data_4c4acd540c5e321186dc1234de8119b6
#
_entry.id   4c4acd540c5e321186dc1234de8119b6
#
_cell.length_a   1.000
_cell.length_b   1.000
_cell.length_c   1.000
_cell.angle_alpha   90.00
_cell.angle_beta   90.00
_cell.angle_gamma   90.00
#
_symmetry.space_group_name_H-M   'P 1'
#
loop_
_entity.id
_entity.type
_entity.pdbx_description
1 polymer ?
#
loop_
_entity_poly.entity_id
_entity_poly.type
_entity_poly.pdbx_seq_one_letter_code
_entity_poly.pdbx_strand_id
1 'polypeptide(L)'
;MRPHLLAATALLALGQPAIAHDIKSAIDPGKPAAFDITSASATTDGRLSTFMMEVAGEAGSVKPEATGKLQGAKVAAYVWPTGFDPSAVGFAEKAGILALAITAHPDFDDTPLFDENGDGDPANDGADWHSHWVVLGKDDGCGAGLKVLDVSPGVDLLPPTAPMLPLALDSPGMSPSLKGKTARITVPVKGGEGVSFDAVTAELQVNAEGKTPLLCVTGVHDVASGDLSLPGKIVKQ
;
A
#
# COMPACT_ATOMS: atom_id res chain seq x y z
N MET A 1 59.76 34.91 -25.34
CA MET A 1 58.61 34.02 -25.49
C MET A 1 58.18 33.60 -24.11
N ARG A 2 57.05 34.04 -23.60
CA ARG A 2 56.50 33.66 -22.31
C ARG A 2 55.34 32.69 -22.57
N PRO A 3 55.28 31.52 -21.95
CA PRO A 3 54.13 30.62 -22.09
C PRO A 3 52.96 31.08 -21.19
N HIS A 4 51.79 31.23 -21.81
CA HIS A 4 50.52 31.46 -21.09
C HIS A 4 50.01 30.10 -20.57
N LEU A 5 49.94 29.91 -19.25
CA LEU A 5 49.23 28.81 -18.66
C LEU A 5 47.73 29.15 -18.69
N LEU A 6 46.94 28.33 -19.40
CA LEU A 6 45.49 28.29 -19.30
C LEU A 6 45.10 27.42 -18.13
N ALA A 7 44.56 28.03 -17.10
CA ALA A 7 43.94 27.32 -16.00
C ALA A 7 42.51 26.89 -16.40
N ALA A 8 42.30 25.59 -16.54
CA ALA A 8 40.97 25.02 -16.75
C ALA A 8 40.24 24.91 -15.39
N THR A 9 39.24 25.74 -15.20
CA THR A 9 38.36 25.67 -14.03
C THR A 9 37.33 24.56 -14.27
N ALA A 10 37.47 23.43 -13.58
CA ALA A 10 36.47 22.37 -13.56
C ALA A 10 35.28 22.82 -12.67
N LEU A 11 34.14 23.11 -13.28
CA LEU A 11 32.89 23.28 -12.53
C LEU A 11 32.44 21.90 -12.01
N LEU A 12 32.58 21.66 -10.71
CA LEU A 12 31.87 20.58 -10.04
C LEU A 12 30.38 20.96 -10.00
N ALA A 13 29.56 20.29 -10.81
CA ALA A 13 28.13 20.30 -10.66
C ALA A 13 27.80 19.55 -9.35
N LEU A 14 27.54 20.31 -8.28
CA LEU A 14 26.92 19.78 -7.08
C LEU A 14 25.49 19.36 -7.44
N GLY A 15 25.28 18.07 -7.64
CA GLY A 15 23.93 17.50 -7.74
C GLY A 15 23.16 17.89 -6.49
N GLN A 16 22.08 18.66 -6.65
CA GLN A 16 21.18 18.93 -5.54
C GLN A 16 20.54 17.60 -5.13
N PRO A 17 20.50 17.25 -3.83
CA PRO A 17 19.74 16.10 -3.39
C PRO A 17 18.29 16.32 -3.82
N ALA A 18 17.69 15.32 -4.48
CA ALA A 18 16.27 15.32 -4.77
C ALA A 18 15.55 15.47 -3.42
N ILE A 19 14.79 16.56 -3.28
CA ILE A 19 13.98 16.78 -2.08
C ILE A 19 12.87 15.72 -2.15
N ALA A 20 12.95 14.71 -1.29
CA ALA A 20 11.87 13.77 -1.12
C ALA A 20 10.61 14.56 -0.71
N HIS A 21 9.53 14.43 -1.48
CA HIS A 21 8.25 15.01 -1.11
C HIS A 21 7.58 14.08 -0.10
N ASP A 22 8.21 13.96 1.08
CA ASP A 22 7.68 13.21 2.21
C ASP A 22 6.43 13.91 2.74
N ILE A 23 5.39 13.13 3.02
CA ILE A 23 4.24 13.61 3.78
C ILE A 23 4.63 13.52 5.25
N LYS A 24 4.42 14.59 6.01
CA LYS A 24 4.62 14.63 7.46
C LYS A 24 3.27 14.84 8.13
N SER A 25 3.03 14.08 9.20
CA SER A 25 1.84 14.18 10.02
C SER A 25 2.22 14.37 11.49
N ALA A 26 1.40 15.05 12.24
CA ALA A 26 1.59 15.22 13.68
C ALA A 26 1.06 14.00 14.43
N ILE A 27 1.75 13.60 15.50
CA ILE A 27 1.27 12.54 16.39
C ILE A 27 -0.04 12.99 17.04
N ASP A 28 -1.05 12.12 17.00
CA ASP A 28 -2.34 12.29 17.66
C ASP A 28 -2.49 11.23 18.77
N PRO A 29 -2.38 11.61 20.05
CA PRO A 29 -2.49 10.65 21.16
C PRO A 29 -3.89 10.03 21.30
N GLY A 30 -4.88 10.51 20.54
CA GLY A 30 -6.21 9.93 20.46
C GLY A 30 -6.31 8.71 19.53
N LYS A 31 -5.27 8.46 18.72
CA LYS A 31 -5.21 7.34 17.78
C LYS A 31 -4.41 6.16 18.34
N PRO A 32 -4.69 4.92 17.92
CA PRO A 32 -3.82 3.79 18.25
C PRO A 32 -2.41 4.04 17.67
N ALA A 33 -1.39 4.05 18.52
CA ALA A 33 -0.04 4.46 18.12
C ALA A 33 0.55 3.62 16.96
N ALA A 34 0.14 2.34 16.83
CA ALA A 34 0.54 1.48 15.72
C ALA A 34 -0.04 1.91 14.37
N PHE A 35 -1.08 2.77 14.37
CA PHE A 35 -1.77 3.28 13.19
C PHE A 35 -1.72 4.81 13.05
N ASP A 36 -1.11 5.53 13.99
CA ASP A 36 -0.94 6.98 13.97
C ASP A 36 0.29 7.34 13.12
N ILE A 37 0.05 7.78 11.89
CA ILE A 37 1.09 8.05 10.88
C ILE A 37 1.88 9.31 11.26
N THR A 38 3.21 9.22 11.26
CA THR A 38 4.09 10.36 11.48
C THR A 38 4.79 10.83 10.21
N SER A 39 5.01 9.90 9.28
CA SER A 39 5.51 10.26 7.95
C SER A 39 5.22 9.17 6.91
N ALA A 40 5.19 9.58 5.64
CA ALA A 40 5.17 8.65 4.52
C ALA A 40 6.08 9.15 3.40
N SER A 41 6.76 8.22 2.74
CA SER A 41 7.64 8.50 1.60
C SER A 41 7.58 7.39 0.56
N ALA A 42 7.92 7.72 -0.68
CA ALA A 42 8.07 6.73 -1.74
C ALA A 42 9.20 7.11 -2.69
N THR A 43 9.99 6.11 -3.08
CA THR A 43 11.14 6.27 -3.99
C THR A 43 11.11 5.24 -5.11
N THR A 44 11.77 5.51 -6.22
CA THR A 44 11.87 4.57 -7.35
C THR A 44 13.24 4.62 -8.04
N ASP A 45 13.69 3.48 -8.56
CA ASP A 45 14.80 3.38 -9.51
C ASP A 45 14.32 3.33 -10.98
N GLY A 46 13.00 3.50 -11.20
CA GLY A 46 12.32 3.40 -12.50
C GLY A 46 11.77 2.01 -12.80
N ARG A 47 12.14 0.98 -12.04
CA ARG A 47 11.65 -0.41 -12.16
C ARG A 47 11.01 -0.91 -10.88
N LEU A 48 11.63 -0.58 -9.76
CA LEU A 48 11.16 -0.89 -8.42
C LEU A 48 10.79 0.40 -7.71
N SER A 49 9.66 0.41 -7.03
CA SER A 49 9.27 1.50 -6.14
C SER A 49 9.20 1.00 -4.71
N THR A 50 9.77 1.77 -3.81
CA THR A 50 9.74 1.49 -2.36
C THR A 50 8.81 2.49 -1.69
N PHE A 51 7.82 1.98 -1.00
CA PHE A 51 6.90 2.75 -0.18
C PHE A 51 7.25 2.53 1.29
N MET A 52 7.19 3.60 2.07
CA MET A 52 7.50 3.59 3.49
C MET A 52 6.52 4.47 4.25
N MET A 53 6.10 3.99 5.41
CA MET A 53 5.25 4.68 6.37
C MET A 53 5.89 4.55 7.75
N GLU A 54 6.00 5.64 8.48
CA GLU A 54 6.36 5.62 9.89
C GLU A 54 5.12 5.94 10.73
N VAL A 55 4.98 5.23 11.85
CA VAL A 55 3.90 5.41 12.82
C VAL A 55 4.45 5.78 14.20
N ALA A 56 3.61 6.29 15.07
CA ALA A 56 4.01 6.73 16.41
C ALA A 56 4.44 5.56 17.31
N GLY A 57 3.85 4.38 17.12
CA GLY A 57 4.13 3.15 17.88
C GLY A 57 4.90 2.10 17.10
N GLU A 58 4.70 0.83 17.42
CA GLU A 58 5.30 -0.30 16.73
C GLU A 58 4.40 -0.74 15.57
N ALA A 59 4.92 -0.63 14.34
CA ALA A 59 4.21 -1.03 13.13
C ALA A 59 3.95 -2.54 13.14
N GLY A 60 2.72 -2.93 12.82
CA GLY A 60 2.32 -4.34 12.78
C GLY A 60 2.03 -4.98 14.14
N SER A 61 2.16 -4.25 15.26
CA SER A 61 1.91 -4.80 16.60
C SER A 61 0.43 -5.06 16.90
N VAL A 62 -0.48 -4.45 16.13
CA VAL A 62 -1.93 -4.61 16.31
C VAL A 62 -2.50 -5.34 15.10
N LYS A 63 -3.05 -6.53 15.35
CA LYS A 63 -3.75 -7.35 14.35
C LYS A 63 -5.21 -7.56 14.80
N PRO A 64 -6.14 -7.82 13.88
CA PRO A 64 -7.51 -8.18 14.28
C PRO A 64 -7.54 -9.49 15.05
N GLU A 65 -8.52 -9.63 15.93
CA GLU A 65 -8.82 -10.92 16.54
C GLU A 65 -9.59 -11.82 15.55
N ALA A 66 -9.26 -13.12 15.55
CA ALA A 66 -9.96 -14.10 14.74
C ALA A 66 -11.42 -14.24 15.20
N THR A 67 -12.35 -14.22 14.25
CA THR A 67 -13.77 -14.47 14.46
C THR A 67 -14.14 -15.95 14.24
N GLY A 68 -13.24 -16.71 13.60
CA GLY A 68 -13.41 -18.11 13.22
C GLY A 68 -14.32 -18.30 12.01
N LYS A 69 -14.56 -17.25 11.22
CA LYS A 69 -15.37 -17.30 9.99
C LYS A 69 -15.03 -16.15 9.05
N LEU A 70 -15.21 -16.37 7.74
CA LEU A 70 -14.99 -15.35 6.73
C LEU A 70 -15.95 -14.16 6.84
N GLN A 71 -17.26 -14.42 7.07
CA GLN A 71 -18.27 -13.36 7.12
C GLN A 71 -18.06 -12.49 8.36
N GLY A 72 -17.79 -11.22 8.13
CA GLY A 72 -17.51 -10.26 9.20
C GLY A 72 -16.07 -10.27 9.68
N ALA A 73 -15.18 -11.05 9.04
CA ALA A 73 -13.75 -11.04 9.29
C ALA A 73 -13.16 -9.65 9.11
N LYS A 74 -12.28 -9.27 10.01
CA LYS A 74 -11.63 -7.97 10.02
C LYS A 74 -10.25 -8.04 9.38
N VAL A 75 -9.86 -6.94 8.75
CA VAL A 75 -8.55 -6.75 8.11
C VAL A 75 -7.92 -5.48 8.66
N ALA A 76 -6.73 -5.57 9.21
CA ALA A 76 -5.91 -4.40 9.52
C ALA A 76 -5.02 -4.06 8.30
N ALA A 77 -4.83 -2.77 8.00
CA ALA A 77 -4.14 -2.37 6.79
C ALA A 77 -3.28 -1.10 6.95
N TYR A 78 -2.08 -1.16 6.35
CA TYR A 78 -1.25 -0.01 5.97
C TYR A 78 -1.35 0.14 4.46
N VAL A 79 -1.82 1.28 3.98
CA VAL A 79 -2.24 1.45 2.58
C VAL A 79 -1.59 2.70 1.98
N TRP A 80 -1.11 2.59 0.74
CA TRP A 80 -0.66 3.71 -0.07
C TRP A 80 -1.56 3.84 -1.30
N PRO A 81 -2.62 4.67 -1.26
CA PRO A 81 -3.35 5.09 -2.46
C PRO A 81 -2.41 5.84 -3.39
N THR A 82 -2.46 5.54 -4.68
CA THR A 82 -1.53 6.07 -5.68
C THR A 82 -2.24 6.71 -6.86
N GLY A 83 -1.53 7.56 -7.58
CA GLY A 83 -1.95 8.12 -8.87
C GLY A 83 -1.57 7.24 -10.07
N PHE A 84 -1.11 6.00 -9.86
CA PHE A 84 -0.96 5.06 -10.96
C PHE A 84 -2.31 4.67 -11.54
N ASP A 85 -2.37 4.47 -12.86
CA ASP A 85 -3.49 3.77 -13.45
C ASP A 85 -3.45 2.28 -13.03
N PRO A 86 -4.57 1.65 -12.68
CA PRO A 86 -4.62 0.24 -12.28
C PRO A 86 -3.99 -0.73 -13.30
N SER A 87 -3.98 -0.37 -14.58
CA SER A 87 -3.33 -1.16 -15.63
C SER A 87 -1.80 -1.26 -15.49
N ALA A 88 -1.18 -0.39 -14.68
CA ALA A 88 0.26 -0.46 -14.39
C ALA A 88 0.68 -1.78 -13.71
N VAL A 89 -0.25 -2.46 -13.04
CA VAL A 89 -0.04 -3.74 -12.36
C VAL A 89 -0.98 -4.85 -12.87
N GLY A 90 -1.71 -4.61 -13.96
CA GLY A 90 -2.47 -5.65 -14.68
C GLY A 90 -3.98 -5.66 -14.46
N PHE A 91 -4.55 -4.69 -13.74
CA PHE A 91 -6.01 -4.50 -13.68
C PHE A 91 -6.52 -3.75 -14.93
N ALA A 92 -7.84 -3.63 -15.05
CA ALA A 92 -8.46 -2.85 -16.11
C ALA A 92 -8.08 -1.35 -16.00
N GLU A 93 -7.87 -0.71 -17.14
CA GLU A 93 -7.61 0.73 -17.22
C GLU A 93 -8.70 1.54 -16.52
N LYS A 94 -8.31 2.54 -15.74
CA LYS A 94 -9.23 3.47 -15.06
C LYS A 94 -10.29 2.80 -14.18
N ALA A 95 -10.03 1.57 -13.74
CA ALA A 95 -10.99 0.81 -12.92
C ALA A 95 -11.33 1.51 -11.59
N GLY A 96 -10.42 2.31 -11.04
CA GLY A 96 -10.60 3.00 -9.77
C GLY A 96 -9.28 3.57 -9.25
N ILE A 97 -9.12 3.64 -7.94
CA ILE A 97 -7.89 4.11 -7.28
C ILE A 97 -7.00 2.90 -7.01
N LEU A 98 -5.84 2.82 -7.65
CA LEU A 98 -4.86 1.79 -7.34
C LEU A 98 -4.20 2.08 -6.00
N ALA A 99 -4.23 1.12 -5.09
CA ALA A 99 -3.57 1.22 -3.80
C ALA A 99 -2.69 -0.01 -3.54
N LEU A 100 -1.50 0.23 -2.98
CA LEU A 100 -0.67 -0.81 -2.41
C LEU A 100 -1.07 -0.97 -0.94
N ALA A 101 -1.27 -2.19 -0.49
CA ALA A 101 -1.67 -2.49 0.88
C ALA A 101 -0.73 -3.52 1.51
N ILE A 102 -0.49 -3.38 2.80
CA ILE A 102 0.05 -4.41 3.69
C ILE A 102 -1.06 -4.75 4.66
N THR A 103 -1.51 -5.98 4.68
CA THR A 103 -2.69 -6.44 5.45
C THR A 103 -2.38 -7.58 6.39
N ALA A 104 -3.22 -7.76 7.41
CA ALA A 104 -3.29 -8.96 8.24
C ALA A 104 -4.75 -9.26 8.59
N HIS A 105 -5.18 -10.53 8.43
CA HIS A 105 -6.55 -10.99 8.63
C HIS A 105 -6.59 -12.49 9.01
N PRO A 106 -6.73 -12.84 10.28
CA PRO A 106 -6.51 -14.21 10.76
C PRO A 106 -7.60 -15.22 10.37
N ASP A 107 -8.73 -14.77 9.81
CA ASP A 107 -9.87 -15.65 9.53
C ASP A 107 -9.86 -16.27 8.12
N PHE A 108 -8.96 -15.85 7.25
CA PHE A 108 -8.84 -16.36 5.88
C PHE A 108 -7.46 -16.07 5.31
N ASP A 109 -7.12 -16.77 4.26
CA ASP A 109 -5.92 -16.53 3.45
C ASP A 109 -6.34 -16.11 2.03
N ASP A 110 -5.63 -15.14 1.46
CA ASP A 110 -5.83 -14.65 0.10
C ASP A 110 -4.51 -14.56 -0.70
N THR A 111 -3.48 -15.27 -0.21
CA THR A 111 -2.17 -15.42 -0.86
C THR A 111 -1.84 -16.87 -1.24
N PRO A 112 -2.73 -17.62 -1.89
CA PRO A 112 -2.63 -19.08 -2.01
C PRO A 112 -1.43 -19.61 -2.80
N LEU A 113 -0.61 -18.70 -3.36
CA LEU A 113 0.61 -19.04 -4.11
C LEU A 113 1.90 -18.84 -3.30
N PHE A 114 1.80 -18.30 -2.09
CA PHE A 114 2.94 -17.92 -1.27
C PHE A 114 2.76 -18.44 0.15
N ASP A 115 3.87 -18.73 0.80
CA ASP A 115 4.01 -19.19 2.18
C ASP A 115 4.81 -18.09 2.90
N GLU A 116 4.10 -17.14 3.52
CA GLU A 116 4.69 -15.94 4.11
C GLU A 116 5.44 -16.24 5.40
N ASN A 117 5.01 -17.25 6.15
CA ASN A 117 5.63 -17.61 7.42
C ASN A 117 6.72 -18.70 7.25
N GLY A 118 6.78 -19.39 6.10
CA GLY A 118 7.78 -20.40 5.78
C GLY A 118 7.55 -21.73 6.48
N ASP A 119 6.32 -22.08 6.88
CA ASP A 119 6.00 -23.33 7.56
C ASP A 119 5.66 -24.49 6.60
N GLY A 120 5.53 -24.20 5.31
CA GLY A 120 5.23 -25.16 4.24
C GLY A 120 3.75 -25.31 3.91
N ASP A 121 2.87 -24.50 4.51
CA ASP A 121 1.43 -24.46 4.23
C ASP A 121 0.99 -23.07 3.81
N PRO A 122 0.90 -22.74 2.51
CA PRO A 122 0.52 -21.43 2.03
C PRO A 122 -0.98 -21.09 2.22
N ALA A 123 -1.73 -21.88 2.97
CA ALA A 123 -3.15 -21.65 3.20
C ALA A 123 -3.47 -21.17 4.63
N ASN A 124 -2.45 -20.83 5.42
CA ASN A 124 -2.64 -20.46 6.84
C ASN A 124 -2.07 -19.07 7.20
N ASP A 125 -1.57 -18.32 6.23
CA ASP A 125 -0.75 -17.11 6.43
C ASP A 125 -1.54 -15.81 6.61
N GLY A 126 -2.85 -15.82 6.53
CA GLY A 126 -3.68 -14.62 6.61
C GLY A 126 -3.46 -13.77 7.87
N ALA A 127 -3.00 -14.36 8.98
CA ALA A 127 -2.62 -13.65 10.20
C ALA A 127 -1.26 -12.95 10.10
N ASP A 128 -0.41 -13.32 9.14
CA ASP A 128 0.87 -12.68 8.91
C ASP A 128 0.72 -11.46 8.01
N TRP A 129 1.61 -10.49 8.17
CA TRP A 129 1.56 -9.29 7.36
C TRP A 129 2.06 -9.58 5.95
N HIS A 130 1.16 -9.45 4.99
CA HIS A 130 1.42 -9.70 3.57
C HIS A 130 0.90 -8.54 2.70
N SER A 131 1.13 -8.60 1.40
CA SER A 131 0.90 -7.46 0.54
C SER A 131 -0.04 -7.73 -0.62
N HIS A 132 -0.79 -6.68 -0.97
CA HIS A 132 -1.71 -6.68 -2.10
C HIS A 132 -1.59 -5.41 -2.93
N TRP A 133 -1.87 -5.54 -4.23
CA TRP A 133 -2.41 -4.45 -5.01
C TRP A 133 -3.94 -4.55 -4.98
N VAL A 134 -4.62 -3.45 -4.69
CA VAL A 134 -6.09 -3.39 -4.67
C VAL A 134 -6.58 -2.20 -5.50
N VAL A 135 -7.76 -2.34 -6.09
CA VAL A 135 -8.45 -1.20 -6.72
C VAL A 135 -9.61 -0.80 -5.83
N LEU A 136 -9.56 0.46 -5.37
CA LEU A 136 -10.58 1.03 -4.50
C LEU A 136 -11.62 1.81 -5.31
N GLY A 137 -12.86 1.73 -4.88
CA GLY A 137 -13.98 2.49 -5.42
C GLY A 137 -14.83 3.09 -4.31
N LYS A 138 -15.67 4.07 -4.67
CA LYS A 138 -16.64 4.67 -3.74
C LYS A 138 -17.80 3.72 -3.49
N ASP A 139 -18.22 3.64 -2.24
CA ASP A 139 -19.45 2.96 -1.85
C ASP A 139 -19.98 3.56 -0.54
N ASP A 140 -21.10 4.28 -0.62
CA ASP A 140 -21.70 4.95 0.54
C ASP A 140 -22.27 3.96 1.56
N GLY A 141 -22.41 2.69 1.20
CA GLY A 141 -22.80 1.62 2.12
C GLY A 141 -21.66 1.15 3.04
N CYS A 142 -20.40 1.51 2.71
CA CYS A 142 -19.24 1.20 3.53
C CYS A 142 -18.96 2.33 4.53
N GLY A 143 -18.55 1.99 5.76
CA GLY A 143 -18.39 2.95 6.86
C GLY A 143 -17.48 4.15 6.55
N ALA A 144 -16.43 3.95 5.75
CA ALA A 144 -15.53 5.02 5.30
C ALA A 144 -15.80 5.49 3.86
N GLY A 145 -16.93 5.09 3.25
CA GLY A 145 -17.30 5.49 1.90
C GLY A 145 -16.48 4.85 0.78
N LEU A 146 -15.68 3.84 1.09
CA LEU A 146 -14.79 3.14 0.16
C LEU A 146 -14.90 1.62 0.32
N LYS A 147 -14.71 0.91 -0.80
CA LYS A 147 -14.59 -0.55 -0.86
C LYS A 147 -13.42 -0.97 -1.72
N VAL A 148 -12.95 -2.21 -1.58
CA VAL A 148 -12.27 -2.90 -2.67
C VAL A 148 -13.32 -3.23 -3.72
N LEU A 149 -13.06 -2.97 -5.00
CA LEU A 149 -14.06 -3.18 -6.06
C LEU A 149 -14.41 -4.66 -6.20
N ASP A 150 -15.70 -4.94 -6.23
CA ASP A 150 -16.20 -6.24 -6.64
C ASP A 150 -15.97 -6.41 -8.15
N VAL A 151 -15.54 -7.58 -8.56
CA VAL A 151 -15.30 -7.95 -9.97
C VAL A 151 -16.02 -9.23 -10.32
N SER A 152 -16.31 -9.39 -11.61
CA SER A 152 -16.90 -10.62 -12.15
C SER A 152 -15.77 -11.52 -12.66
N PRO A 153 -15.50 -12.68 -12.05
CA PRO A 153 -14.46 -13.59 -12.49
C PRO A 153 -14.61 -13.96 -13.98
N GLY A 154 -13.52 -13.81 -14.75
CA GLY A 154 -13.49 -14.11 -16.18
C GLY A 154 -14.07 -13.04 -17.09
N VAL A 155 -14.65 -11.95 -16.54
CA VAL A 155 -15.17 -10.80 -17.29
C VAL A 155 -14.25 -9.59 -17.11
N ASP A 156 -13.82 -9.34 -15.88
CA ASP A 156 -12.94 -8.23 -15.57
C ASP A 156 -11.46 -8.64 -15.71
N LEU A 157 -10.63 -7.70 -16.12
CA LEU A 157 -9.18 -7.93 -16.23
C LEU A 157 -8.57 -7.93 -14.83
N LEU A 158 -7.96 -9.06 -14.47
CA LEU A 158 -7.21 -9.24 -13.23
C LEU A 158 -5.76 -9.63 -13.53
N PRO A 159 -4.82 -9.25 -12.66
CA PRO A 159 -3.44 -9.73 -12.73
C PRO A 159 -3.34 -11.27 -12.64
N PRO A 160 -2.27 -11.87 -13.18
CA PRO A 160 -2.11 -13.34 -13.16
C PRO A 160 -1.89 -13.93 -11.76
N THR A 161 -1.52 -13.10 -10.78
CA THR A 161 -1.33 -13.48 -9.37
C THR A 161 -2.54 -13.18 -8.49
N ALA A 162 -3.66 -12.76 -9.10
CA ALA A 162 -4.92 -12.57 -8.38
C ALA A 162 -5.43 -13.92 -7.82
N PRO A 163 -5.87 -13.97 -6.54
CA PRO A 163 -6.30 -15.21 -5.88
C PRO A 163 -7.67 -15.74 -6.35
N MET A 164 -8.21 -15.20 -7.45
CA MET A 164 -9.51 -15.56 -8.03
C MET A 164 -10.71 -15.30 -7.11
N LEU A 165 -10.55 -14.42 -6.14
CA LEU A 165 -11.66 -13.87 -5.38
C LEU A 165 -12.48 -12.89 -6.24
N PRO A 166 -13.77 -12.65 -5.96
CA PRO A 166 -14.59 -11.71 -6.71
C PRO A 166 -14.29 -10.25 -6.33
N LEU A 167 -13.01 -9.92 -6.22
CA LEU A 167 -12.46 -8.62 -5.80
C LEU A 167 -11.33 -8.19 -6.76
N ALA A 168 -11.21 -6.89 -6.98
CA ALA A 168 -10.04 -6.31 -7.64
C ALA A 168 -8.85 -6.28 -6.67
N LEU A 169 -8.31 -7.47 -6.41
CA LEU A 169 -7.21 -7.75 -5.49
C LEU A 169 -6.21 -8.65 -6.19
N ASP A 170 -4.94 -8.34 -6.02
CA ASP A 170 -3.79 -9.10 -6.51
C ASP A 170 -2.84 -9.39 -5.36
N SER A 171 -2.33 -10.61 -5.30
CA SER A 171 -1.42 -11.10 -4.25
C SER A 171 -0.11 -11.56 -4.86
N PRO A 172 0.77 -10.62 -5.27
CA PRO A 172 1.98 -10.96 -6.03
C PRO A 172 3.16 -11.49 -5.18
N GLY A 173 2.96 -11.79 -3.90
CA GLY A 173 3.96 -12.40 -3.01
C GLY A 173 5.15 -11.48 -2.67
N MET A 174 4.93 -10.20 -2.60
CA MET A 174 5.95 -9.24 -2.19
C MET A 174 5.96 -9.12 -0.68
N SER A 175 7.07 -9.51 -0.05
CA SER A 175 7.20 -9.51 1.41
C SER A 175 7.38 -8.09 1.97
N PRO A 176 6.49 -7.62 2.84
CA PRO A 176 6.66 -6.36 3.55
C PRO A 176 7.67 -6.51 4.70
N SER A 177 8.19 -5.38 5.16
CA SER A 177 9.01 -5.29 6.36
C SER A 177 8.34 -4.36 7.37
N LEU A 178 7.90 -4.91 8.50
CA LEU A 178 7.41 -4.16 9.64
C LEU A 178 8.45 -4.26 10.75
N LYS A 179 9.15 -3.15 11.02
CA LYS A 179 10.24 -3.13 12.00
C LYS A 179 10.23 -1.83 12.80
N GLY A 180 10.08 -1.94 14.11
CA GLY A 180 9.96 -0.79 15.00
C GLY A 180 8.78 0.07 14.58
N LYS A 181 9.01 1.31 14.22
CA LYS A 181 7.96 2.25 13.80
C LYS A 181 7.66 2.25 12.30
N THR A 182 8.34 1.42 11.52
CA THR A 182 8.33 1.50 10.06
C THR A 182 7.61 0.31 9.44
N ALA A 183 6.62 0.59 8.58
CA ALA A 183 6.09 -0.31 7.58
C ALA A 183 6.69 0.05 6.22
N ARG A 184 7.28 -0.93 5.53
CA ARG A 184 8.00 -0.74 4.27
C ARG A 184 7.74 -1.89 3.31
N ILE A 185 7.62 -1.57 2.03
CA ILE A 185 7.53 -2.56 0.96
C ILE A 185 8.19 -2.05 -0.31
N THR A 186 8.81 -2.95 -1.07
CA THR A 186 9.37 -2.66 -2.40
C THR A 186 8.67 -3.51 -3.44
N VAL A 187 8.15 -2.87 -4.47
CA VAL A 187 7.28 -3.48 -5.48
C VAL A 187 7.78 -3.20 -6.90
N PRO A 188 7.65 -4.15 -7.83
CA PRO A 188 7.90 -3.92 -9.23
C PRO A 188 6.75 -3.13 -9.85
N VAL A 189 6.98 -1.86 -10.14
CA VAL A 189 6.09 -1.01 -10.92
C VAL A 189 6.92 -0.07 -11.78
N LYS A 190 6.61 0.00 -13.08
CA LYS A 190 7.38 0.83 -14.01
C LYS A 190 7.01 2.30 -13.88
N GLY A 191 8.01 3.17 -13.95
CA GLY A 191 7.81 4.60 -14.21
C GLY A 191 7.37 5.43 -13.03
N GLY A 192 7.46 5.03 -11.80
CA GLY A 192 6.90 5.69 -10.62
C GLY A 192 7.28 7.15 -10.37
N GLU A 193 8.36 7.68 -10.97
CA GLU A 193 8.82 9.05 -10.73
C GLU A 193 7.73 10.10 -11.00
N GLY A 194 7.47 10.97 -10.01
CA GLY A 194 6.45 12.02 -10.07
C GLY A 194 5.02 11.55 -9.84
N VAL A 195 4.76 10.24 -9.76
CA VAL A 195 3.43 9.72 -9.45
C VAL A 195 3.04 10.12 -8.03
N SER A 196 1.79 10.55 -7.87
CA SER A 196 1.24 10.96 -6.58
C SER A 196 0.98 9.77 -5.68
N PHE A 197 1.06 9.97 -4.37
CA PHE A 197 0.61 9.00 -3.39
C PHE A 197 0.15 9.69 -2.10
N ASP A 198 -0.56 8.92 -1.28
CA ASP A 198 -0.83 9.21 0.12
C ASP A 198 -0.53 7.98 0.97
N ALA A 199 -0.75 8.07 2.27
CA ALA A 199 -0.62 6.95 3.17
C ALA A 199 -1.80 6.95 4.16
N VAL A 200 -2.34 5.77 4.39
CA VAL A 200 -3.55 5.54 5.20
C VAL A 200 -3.36 4.32 6.07
N THR A 201 -3.84 4.38 7.29
CA THR A 201 -4.05 3.20 8.13
C THR A 201 -5.54 2.99 8.32
N ALA A 202 -6.01 1.77 8.09
CA ALA A 202 -7.44 1.48 8.02
C ALA A 202 -7.80 0.10 8.57
N GLU A 203 -9.07 -0.06 8.88
CA GLU A 203 -9.72 -1.35 9.11
C GLU A 203 -10.69 -1.61 7.97
N LEU A 204 -10.63 -2.83 7.41
CA LEU A 204 -11.62 -3.32 6.47
C LEU A 204 -12.38 -4.49 7.10
N GLN A 205 -13.53 -4.82 6.53
CA GLN A 205 -14.34 -5.95 6.99
C GLN A 205 -15.00 -6.64 5.80
N VAL A 206 -14.93 -7.97 5.81
CA VAL A 206 -15.70 -8.82 4.90
C VAL A 206 -17.17 -8.69 5.23
N ASN A 207 -18.01 -8.52 4.21
CA ASN A 207 -19.45 -8.38 4.40
C ASN A 207 -20.03 -9.58 5.18
N ALA A 208 -20.69 -9.28 6.29
CA ALA A 208 -21.25 -10.30 7.20
C ALA A 208 -22.34 -11.17 6.52
N GLU A 209 -22.96 -10.69 5.44
CA GLU A 209 -23.96 -11.43 4.66
C GLU A 209 -23.37 -12.14 3.43
N GLY A 210 -22.06 -11.95 3.16
CA GLY A 210 -21.39 -12.50 1.97
C GLY A 210 -21.89 -11.92 0.64
N LYS A 211 -22.43 -10.69 0.68
CA LYS A 211 -22.94 -9.96 -0.49
C LYS A 211 -22.04 -8.79 -0.85
N THR A 212 -22.22 -8.26 -2.06
CA THR A 212 -21.54 -7.04 -2.48
C THR A 212 -22.09 -5.79 -1.75
N PRO A 213 -21.24 -4.84 -1.36
CA PRO A 213 -19.78 -4.88 -1.47
C PRO A 213 -19.19 -5.94 -0.55
N LEU A 214 -18.32 -6.80 -1.10
CA LEU A 214 -17.76 -7.92 -0.35
C LEU A 214 -16.75 -7.47 0.71
N LEU A 215 -15.92 -6.45 0.41
CA LEU A 215 -14.89 -5.95 1.31
C LEU A 215 -14.98 -4.43 1.43
N CYS A 216 -15.50 -3.97 2.56
CA CYS A 216 -15.67 -2.56 2.89
C CYS A 216 -14.48 -2.01 3.70
N VAL A 217 -14.10 -0.76 3.45
CA VAL A 217 -13.34 0.03 4.42
C VAL A 217 -14.31 0.50 5.50
N THR A 218 -14.22 -0.08 6.69
CA THR A 218 -15.14 0.19 7.82
C THR A 218 -14.68 1.34 8.68
N GLY A 219 -13.38 1.60 8.73
CA GLY A 219 -12.80 2.69 9.49
C GLY A 219 -11.46 3.12 8.93
N VAL A 220 -11.14 4.41 9.09
CA VAL A 220 -9.83 4.97 8.83
C VAL A 220 -9.28 5.46 10.16
N HIS A 221 -8.11 4.92 10.54
CA HIS A 221 -7.43 5.34 11.77
C HIS A 221 -6.69 6.65 11.53
N ASP A 222 -5.99 6.74 10.38
CA ASP A 222 -5.22 7.92 10.02
C ASP A 222 -5.05 8.07 8.50
N VAL A 223 -4.87 9.33 8.07
CA VAL A 223 -4.51 9.73 6.70
C VAL A 223 -3.36 10.72 6.80
N ALA A 224 -2.22 10.41 6.21
CA ALA A 224 -1.01 11.22 6.35
C ALA A 224 -1.19 12.67 5.85
N SER A 225 -1.95 12.89 4.77
CA SER A 225 -2.30 14.23 4.28
C SER A 225 -3.46 14.88 5.05
N GLY A 226 -4.25 14.09 5.77
CA GLY A 226 -5.47 14.50 6.44
C GLY A 226 -6.73 14.47 5.57
N ASP A 227 -6.62 14.39 4.22
CA ASP A 227 -7.76 14.54 3.31
C ASP A 227 -7.75 13.64 2.06
N LEU A 228 -6.80 12.68 1.96
CA LEU A 228 -6.60 11.81 0.80
C LEU A 228 -6.32 12.56 -0.52
N SER A 229 -5.71 13.74 -0.45
CA SER A 229 -5.40 14.56 -1.64
C SER A 229 -4.21 14.06 -2.46
N LEU A 230 -3.51 13.02 -2.02
CA LEU A 230 -2.31 12.43 -2.63
C LEU A 230 -1.19 13.47 -2.86
N PRO A 231 -0.76 14.23 -1.84
CA PRO A 231 0.24 15.29 -2.01
C PRO A 231 1.67 14.76 -2.18
N GLY A 232 1.94 13.53 -1.73
CA GLY A 232 3.24 12.90 -1.88
C GLY A 232 3.60 12.65 -3.34
N LYS A 233 4.91 12.66 -3.65
CA LYS A 233 5.42 12.32 -4.97
C LYS A 233 6.50 11.26 -4.84
N ILE A 234 6.39 10.21 -5.65
CA ILE A 234 7.46 9.21 -5.75
C ILE A 234 8.67 9.89 -6.38
N VAL A 235 9.80 9.84 -5.69
CA VAL A 235 11.05 10.47 -6.14
C VAL A 235 12.06 9.43 -6.62
N LYS A 236 12.88 9.82 -7.57
CA LYS A 236 13.96 8.97 -8.06
C LYS A 236 15.07 8.85 -7.02
N GLN A 237 15.55 7.62 -6.80
CA GLN A 237 16.77 7.33 -6.03
C GLN A 237 18.01 7.61 -6.85
#